data_48659dbc509ffeea115d60bb1b1fd72c
#
_entry.id   48659dbc509ffeea115d60bb1b1fd72c
#
_cell.length_a   1.000
_cell.length_b   1.000
_cell.length_c   1.000
_cell.angle_alpha   90.00
_cell.angle_beta   90.00
_cell.angle_gamma   90.00
#
_symmetry.space_group_name_H-M   'P 1'
#
loop_
_entity.id
_entity.type
_entity.pdbx_description
1 polymer ?
#
loop_
_entity_poly.entity_id
_entity_poly.type
_entity_poly.pdbx_seq_one_letter_code
_entity_poly.pdbx_strand_id
1 'polypeptide(L)'
;MIDRRRFAAAMLATTLMVRPARAGSDAFALDGSFEQGGIARGQVPPGTTELQFDGQPIPFAADRRFLIAFDRDAAATAVLEAKTGDGRTVREDLQIAPRAWNISRLDQLPKYPVPSAEFEARRPAELARIKAARALQTKAEGWRQRFVWPATGRISTLFGSQRIYAGEPGAYHSGIDIALPTGTPVRAPADGVVILAAEAPFTLEGNLLMLDHGMGLSSAFLHLSRIDVREGDGVRQGQPIGAVGATGRATGPHLHWGSMWRGTRIDPLLILGR
;
A
#
# COMPACT_ATOMS: atom_id res chain seq x y z
N MET A 1 19.87 52.41 -7.96
CA MET A 1 19.74 51.58 -9.16
C MET A 1 20.12 50.18 -8.73
N ILE A 2 19.16 49.31 -8.40
CA ILE A 2 19.37 47.91 -7.97
C ILE A 2 18.76 47.01 -9.03
N ASP A 3 19.63 46.24 -9.68
CA ASP A 3 19.34 45.37 -10.80
C ASP A 3 18.53 44.12 -10.34
N ARG A 4 17.33 43.95 -10.92
CA ARG A 4 16.47 42.80 -10.67
C ARG A 4 16.78 41.73 -11.67
N ARG A 5 17.70 40.82 -11.37
CA ARG A 5 17.92 39.61 -12.16
C ARG A 5 16.81 38.57 -11.87
N ARG A 6 16.06 38.29 -12.92
CA ARG A 6 14.98 37.29 -12.96
C ARG A 6 15.53 35.89 -12.79
N PHE A 7 15.10 35.20 -11.73
CA PHE A 7 15.21 33.75 -11.64
C PHE A 7 14.06 33.14 -12.41
N ALA A 8 14.34 32.52 -13.55
CA ALA A 8 13.42 31.66 -14.26
C ALA A 8 13.52 30.27 -13.66
N ALA A 9 12.51 29.83 -12.91
CA ALA A 9 12.35 28.45 -12.47
C ALA A 9 11.84 27.63 -13.66
N ALA A 10 12.66 26.75 -14.18
CA ALA A 10 12.26 25.75 -15.18
C ALA A 10 11.43 24.67 -14.48
N MET A 11 10.12 24.71 -14.62
CA MET A 11 9.23 23.57 -14.32
C MET A 11 9.43 22.50 -15.40
N LEU A 12 10.09 21.41 -15.05
CA LEU A 12 10.03 20.19 -15.85
C LEU A 12 8.62 19.60 -15.69
N ALA A 13 7.78 19.81 -16.69
CA ALA A 13 6.52 19.11 -16.81
C ALA A 13 6.80 17.67 -17.27
N THR A 14 6.71 16.71 -16.34
CA THR A 14 6.72 15.28 -16.65
C THR A 14 5.38 14.95 -17.33
N THR A 15 5.39 14.88 -18.64
CA THR A 15 4.24 14.44 -19.44
C THR A 15 4.04 12.95 -19.20
N LEU A 16 3.02 12.56 -18.41
CA LEU A 16 2.53 11.19 -18.35
C LEU A 16 2.03 10.81 -19.75
N MET A 17 2.76 9.93 -20.43
CA MET A 17 2.24 9.28 -21.63
C MET A 17 1.19 8.24 -21.22
N VAL A 18 -0.07 8.65 -21.24
CA VAL A 18 -1.21 7.72 -21.26
C VAL A 18 -1.23 7.06 -22.62
N ARG A 19 -0.80 5.81 -22.71
CA ARG A 19 -0.97 5.00 -23.92
C ARG A 19 -2.45 4.61 -24.04
N PRO A 20 -3.15 4.96 -25.13
CA PRO A 20 -4.54 4.52 -25.30
C PRO A 20 -4.57 2.99 -25.44
N ALA A 21 -5.44 2.34 -24.66
CA ALA A 21 -5.71 0.92 -24.77
C ALA A 21 -6.25 0.61 -26.19
N ARG A 22 -5.49 -0.11 -26.99
CA ARG A 22 -5.97 -0.72 -28.24
C ARG A 22 -6.82 -1.94 -27.88
N ALA A 23 -8.13 -1.84 -28.11
CA ALA A 23 -9.02 -2.99 -28.07
C ALA A 23 -8.57 -4.02 -29.15
N GLY A 24 -8.22 -5.25 -28.71
CA GLY A 24 -7.89 -6.36 -29.61
C GLY A 24 -6.40 -6.68 -29.79
N SER A 25 -5.49 -6.10 -29.00
CA SER A 25 -4.07 -6.45 -29.07
C SER A 25 -3.76 -7.75 -28.30
N ASP A 26 -2.90 -8.59 -28.87
CA ASP A 26 -2.28 -9.75 -28.21
C ASP A 26 -1.27 -9.32 -27.11
N ALA A 27 -1.39 -8.10 -26.57
CA ALA A 27 -0.53 -7.49 -25.60
C ALA A 27 -1.27 -7.22 -24.27
N PHE A 28 -0.52 -6.97 -23.22
CA PHE A 28 -1.08 -6.48 -21.96
C PHE A 28 -1.68 -5.07 -22.15
N ALA A 29 -2.82 -4.82 -21.50
CA ALA A 29 -3.31 -3.47 -21.27
C ALA A 29 -3.02 -3.10 -19.82
N LEU A 30 -2.25 -2.05 -19.58
CA LEU A 30 -1.77 -1.65 -18.25
C LEU A 30 -2.13 -0.19 -17.97
N ASP A 31 -2.58 0.07 -16.73
CA ASP A 31 -2.87 1.40 -16.22
C ASP A 31 -2.47 1.48 -14.74
N GLY A 32 -1.79 2.54 -14.33
CA GLY A 32 -1.37 2.74 -12.95
C GLY A 32 -0.08 3.51 -12.79
N SER A 33 0.54 3.39 -11.59
CA SER A 33 1.78 4.07 -11.22
C SER A 33 2.96 3.12 -11.31
N PHE A 34 3.77 3.29 -12.36
CA PHE A 34 5.00 2.51 -12.59
C PHE A 34 6.20 3.19 -11.92
N GLU A 35 6.17 3.25 -10.61
CA GLU A 35 7.19 3.84 -9.76
C GLU A 35 7.32 3.07 -8.45
N GLN A 36 8.40 3.25 -7.74
CA GLN A 36 8.61 2.64 -6.42
C GLN A 36 7.47 2.99 -5.46
N GLY A 37 6.87 1.99 -4.80
CA GLY A 37 5.67 2.12 -3.99
C GLY A 37 4.36 2.11 -4.81
N GLY A 38 4.42 1.97 -6.13
CA GLY A 38 3.28 2.04 -7.03
C GLY A 38 2.45 0.76 -7.13
N ILE A 39 1.31 0.90 -7.77
CA ILE A 39 0.39 -0.20 -8.12
C ILE A 39 -0.13 0.04 -9.54
N ALA A 40 -0.25 -1.05 -10.31
CA ALA A 40 -0.86 -1.02 -11.62
C ALA A 40 -1.93 -2.10 -11.75
N ARG A 41 -2.94 -1.80 -12.53
CA ARG A 41 -4.00 -2.71 -12.96
C ARG A 41 -3.80 -3.08 -14.41
N GLY A 42 -4.17 -4.28 -14.78
CA GLY A 42 -4.05 -4.70 -16.17
C GLY A 42 -5.09 -5.68 -16.62
N GLN A 43 -5.08 -5.93 -17.92
CA GLN A 43 -5.75 -7.08 -18.53
C GLN A 43 -4.70 -7.94 -19.23
N VAL A 44 -4.79 -9.25 -19.01
CA VAL A 44 -3.96 -10.23 -19.72
C VAL A 44 -4.41 -10.38 -21.17
N PRO A 45 -3.52 -10.76 -22.11
CA PRO A 45 -3.87 -11.11 -23.48
C PRO A 45 -5.00 -12.15 -23.54
N PRO A 46 -5.81 -12.17 -24.61
CA PRO A 46 -6.80 -13.22 -24.82
C PRO A 46 -6.17 -14.61 -24.82
N GLY A 47 -6.87 -15.60 -24.24
CA GLY A 47 -6.40 -16.98 -24.18
C GLY A 47 -5.31 -17.26 -23.15
N THR A 48 -4.96 -16.30 -22.28
CA THR A 48 -3.99 -16.49 -21.19
C THR A 48 -4.47 -17.60 -20.25
N THR A 49 -3.59 -18.56 -19.95
CA THR A 49 -3.78 -19.63 -19.00
C THR A 49 -2.93 -19.48 -17.74
N GLU A 50 -1.77 -18.82 -17.87
CA GLU A 50 -0.85 -18.53 -16.75
C GLU A 50 -0.37 -17.09 -16.85
N LEU A 51 -0.23 -16.44 -15.69
CA LEU A 51 0.36 -15.10 -15.56
C LEU A 51 1.46 -15.14 -14.52
N GLN A 52 2.61 -14.56 -14.84
CA GLN A 52 3.76 -14.40 -13.93
C GLN A 52 4.20 -12.94 -13.86
N PHE A 53 4.64 -12.54 -12.69
CA PHE A 53 5.29 -11.27 -12.42
C PHE A 53 6.64 -11.54 -11.77
N ASP A 54 7.73 -11.11 -12.40
CA ASP A 54 9.12 -11.44 -12.02
C ASP A 54 9.33 -12.94 -11.74
N GLY A 55 8.79 -13.79 -12.62
CA GLY A 55 8.86 -15.26 -12.52
C GLY A 55 7.98 -15.87 -11.44
N GLN A 56 7.20 -15.08 -10.68
CA GLN A 56 6.28 -15.59 -9.67
C GLN A 56 4.85 -15.64 -10.21
N PRO A 57 4.13 -16.76 -10.05
CA PRO A 57 2.73 -16.86 -10.46
C PRO A 57 1.85 -15.85 -9.71
N ILE A 58 1.04 -15.12 -10.46
CA ILE A 58 0.04 -14.20 -9.91
C ILE A 58 -1.34 -14.50 -10.47
N PRO A 59 -2.42 -14.26 -9.71
CA PRO A 59 -3.78 -14.50 -10.16
C PRO A 59 -4.26 -13.42 -11.14
N PHE A 60 -5.18 -13.81 -12.00
CA PHE A 60 -6.03 -12.92 -12.76
C PHE A 60 -7.49 -13.38 -12.71
N ALA A 61 -8.42 -12.45 -12.88
CA ALA A 61 -9.85 -12.73 -12.81
C ALA A 61 -10.39 -13.30 -14.13
N ALA A 62 -11.60 -13.87 -14.11
CA ALA A 62 -12.25 -14.42 -15.30
C ALA A 62 -12.46 -13.38 -16.42
N ASP A 63 -12.60 -12.10 -16.08
CA ASP A 63 -12.64 -10.98 -17.02
C ASP A 63 -11.24 -10.51 -17.47
N ARG A 64 -10.21 -11.31 -17.19
CA ARG A 64 -8.80 -11.12 -17.55
C ARG A 64 -8.09 -9.99 -16.80
N ARG A 65 -8.72 -9.35 -15.81
CA ARG A 65 -8.10 -8.28 -15.01
C ARG A 65 -7.17 -8.84 -13.94
N PHE A 66 -6.10 -8.12 -13.66
CA PHE A 66 -5.13 -8.44 -12.61
C PHE A 66 -4.55 -7.16 -11.97
N LEU A 67 -3.79 -7.36 -10.88
CA LEU A 67 -3.01 -6.33 -10.21
C LEU A 67 -1.53 -6.73 -10.17
N ILE A 68 -0.65 -5.72 -10.18
CA ILE A 68 0.76 -5.80 -9.78
C ILE A 68 1.10 -4.60 -8.92
N ALA A 69 2.10 -4.75 -8.06
CA ALA A 69 2.60 -3.64 -7.24
C ALA A 69 4.13 -3.67 -7.14
N PHE A 70 4.70 -2.50 -6.90
CA PHE A 70 6.14 -2.29 -6.81
C PHE A 70 6.49 -1.85 -5.40
N ASP A 71 7.44 -2.56 -4.75
CA ASP A 71 7.89 -2.19 -3.41
C ASP A 71 8.59 -0.82 -3.40
N ARG A 72 8.77 -0.28 -2.19
CA ARG A 72 9.53 0.95 -1.97
C ARG A 72 10.93 0.92 -2.63
N ASP A 73 11.57 -0.22 -2.57
CA ASP A 73 12.93 -0.44 -3.06
C ASP A 73 12.95 -1.34 -4.32
N ALA A 74 11.84 -1.33 -5.09
CA ALA A 74 11.73 -2.08 -6.34
C ALA A 74 12.87 -1.74 -7.31
N ALA A 75 13.32 -2.76 -8.05
CA ALA A 75 14.29 -2.57 -9.13
C ALA A 75 13.74 -1.65 -10.22
N ALA A 76 14.62 -1.08 -11.02
CA ALA A 76 14.24 -0.18 -12.13
C ALA A 76 13.45 -0.87 -13.25
N THR A 77 13.44 -2.20 -13.26
CA THR A 77 12.72 -3.03 -14.24
C THR A 77 11.99 -4.16 -13.56
N ALA A 78 10.87 -4.57 -14.13
CA ALA A 78 10.13 -5.76 -13.76
C ALA A 78 9.57 -6.43 -15.01
N VAL A 79 9.17 -7.70 -14.91
CA VAL A 79 8.74 -8.49 -16.07
C VAL A 79 7.37 -9.09 -15.84
N LEU A 80 6.46 -8.88 -16.80
CA LEU A 80 5.21 -9.63 -16.92
C LEU A 80 5.32 -10.66 -18.03
N GLU A 81 4.87 -11.89 -17.74
CA GLU A 81 4.79 -12.97 -18.73
C GLU A 81 3.42 -13.64 -18.64
N ALA A 82 2.75 -13.75 -19.78
CA ALA A 82 1.51 -14.50 -19.91
C ALA A 82 1.71 -15.66 -20.90
N LYS A 83 1.38 -16.89 -20.48
CA LYS A 83 1.29 -18.04 -21.39
C LYS A 83 -0.13 -18.21 -21.86
N THR A 84 -0.32 -18.42 -23.14
CA THR A 84 -1.61 -18.64 -23.78
C THR A 84 -1.85 -20.11 -24.07
N GLY A 85 -3.11 -20.53 -24.17
CA GLY A 85 -3.49 -21.92 -24.41
C GLY A 85 -3.01 -22.52 -25.74
N ASP A 86 -2.61 -21.68 -26.69
CA ASP A 86 -1.96 -22.08 -27.96
C ASP A 86 -0.44 -22.22 -27.86
N GLY A 87 0.13 -22.07 -26.64
CA GLY A 87 1.56 -22.26 -26.34
C GLY A 87 2.42 -21.01 -26.55
N ARG A 88 1.86 -19.87 -26.94
CA ARG A 88 2.62 -18.61 -27.05
C ARG A 88 2.92 -18.04 -25.66
N THR A 89 4.03 -17.30 -25.55
CA THR A 89 4.36 -16.46 -24.40
C THR A 89 4.34 -15.00 -24.82
N VAL A 90 3.55 -14.19 -24.13
CA VAL A 90 3.53 -12.73 -24.28
C VAL A 90 4.29 -12.13 -23.11
N ARG A 91 5.31 -11.34 -23.40
CA ARG A 91 6.20 -10.70 -22.41
C ARG A 91 6.10 -9.19 -22.51
N GLU A 92 6.10 -8.53 -21.36
CA GLU A 92 6.19 -7.06 -21.23
C GLU A 92 7.27 -6.72 -20.20
N ASP A 93 8.28 -5.96 -20.62
CA ASP A 93 9.32 -5.42 -19.74
C ASP A 93 8.87 -4.04 -19.24
N LEU A 94 8.67 -3.92 -17.93
CA LEU A 94 8.18 -2.72 -17.28
C LEU A 94 9.34 -1.87 -16.79
N GLN A 95 9.25 -0.55 -16.99
CA GLN A 95 10.17 0.43 -16.44
C GLN A 95 9.58 1.02 -15.16
N ILE A 96 10.28 0.90 -14.05
CA ILE A 96 9.85 1.36 -12.72
C ILE A 96 10.67 2.59 -12.35
N ALA A 97 10.00 3.74 -12.25
CA ALA A 97 10.64 4.99 -11.91
C ALA A 97 11.13 4.96 -10.44
N PRO A 98 12.37 5.36 -10.16
CA PRO A 98 12.83 5.53 -8.79
C PRO A 98 12.15 6.74 -8.15
N ARG A 99 12.05 6.71 -6.80
CA ARG A 99 11.53 7.85 -6.01
C ARG A 99 12.56 8.34 -5.02
N ALA A 100 12.55 9.65 -4.78
CA ALA A 100 13.31 10.26 -3.70
C ALA A 100 12.55 10.07 -2.38
N TRP A 101 13.15 9.35 -1.43
CA TRP A 101 12.57 9.08 -0.13
C TRP A 101 13.00 10.12 0.91
N ASN A 102 12.11 10.44 1.83
CA ASN A 102 12.42 11.34 2.94
C ASN A 102 13.26 10.59 3.99
N ILE A 103 14.58 10.82 3.96
CA ILE A 103 15.54 10.17 4.86
C ILE A 103 16.02 11.15 5.91
N SER A 104 15.75 10.86 7.20
CA SER A 104 16.26 11.61 8.34
C SER A 104 17.47 10.88 8.96
N ARG A 105 18.64 11.53 8.98
CA ARG A 105 19.84 11.00 9.61
C ARG A 105 19.96 11.52 11.04
N LEU A 106 20.09 10.60 11.99
CA LEU A 106 20.16 10.84 13.43
C LEU A 106 21.47 10.26 13.95
N ASP A 107 22.60 10.81 13.49
CA ASP A 107 23.94 10.23 13.65
C ASP A 107 24.38 10.17 15.14
N GLN A 108 23.81 11.01 16.01
CA GLN A 108 24.12 11.06 17.44
C GLN A 108 23.17 10.23 18.31
N LEU A 109 22.15 9.59 17.71
CA LEU A 109 21.15 8.84 18.45
C LEU A 109 21.25 7.34 18.14
N PRO A 110 21.21 6.48 19.18
CA PRO A 110 21.09 5.04 18.99
C PRO A 110 19.74 4.69 18.36
N LYS A 111 19.64 3.48 17.80
CA LYS A 111 18.38 2.98 17.25
C LYS A 111 17.30 2.97 18.33
N TYR A 112 16.21 3.66 18.05
CA TYR A 112 15.11 3.85 18.99
C TYR A 112 13.77 3.46 18.33
N PRO A 113 12.79 2.92 19.08
CA PRO A 113 12.91 2.57 20.51
C PRO A 113 13.67 1.25 20.72
N VAL A 114 14.32 1.15 21.87
CA VAL A 114 14.83 -0.14 22.38
C VAL A 114 13.60 -0.97 22.77
N PRO A 115 13.43 -2.20 22.27
CA PRO A 115 12.30 -3.04 22.64
C PRO A 115 12.27 -3.30 24.15
N SER A 116 11.08 -3.20 24.77
CA SER A 116 10.87 -3.61 26.16
C SER A 116 10.71 -5.14 26.25
N ALA A 117 10.94 -5.71 27.44
CA ALA A 117 10.70 -7.13 27.67
C ALA A 117 9.25 -7.54 27.37
N GLU A 118 8.27 -6.68 27.69
CA GLU A 118 6.86 -6.90 27.32
C GLU A 118 6.67 -6.94 25.79
N PHE A 119 7.28 -5.99 25.06
CA PHE A 119 7.23 -5.97 23.61
C PHE A 119 7.80 -7.26 23.03
N GLU A 120 8.99 -7.68 23.48
CA GLU A 120 9.65 -8.90 22.98
C GLU A 120 8.82 -10.16 23.28
N ALA A 121 8.18 -10.24 24.45
CA ALA A 121 7.34 -11.37 24.84
C ALA A 121 6.05 -11.48 24.00
N ARG A 122 5.40 -10.35 23.66
CA ARG A 122 4.11 -10.31 22.95
C ARG A 122 4.27 -10.31 21.42
N ARG A 123 5.34 -9.70 20.92
CA ARG A 123 5.50 -9.43 19.48
C ARG A 123 5.44 -10.66 18.58
N PRO A 124 6.02 -11.83 18.91
CA PRO A 124 5.93 -13.02 18.06
C PRO A 124 4.48 -13.46 17.80
N ALA A 125 3.63 -13.47 18.82
CA ALA A 125 2.22 -13.86 18.70
C ALA A 125 1.42 -12.83 17.87
N GLU A 126 1.67 -11.54 18.07
CA GLU A 126 1.05 -10.46 17.28
C GLU A 126 1.42 -10.57 15.80
N LEU A 127 2.70 -10.79 15.48
CA LEU A 127 3.16 -10.99 14.11
C LEU A 127 2.56 -12.25 13.48
N ALA A 128 2.42 -13.35 14.23
CA ALA A 128 1.78 -14.56 13.75
C ALA A 128 0.31 -14.31 13.38
N ARG A 129 -0.42 -13.56 14.21
CA ARG A 129 -1.81 -13.19 13.94
C ARG A 129 -1.95 -12.28 12.70
N ILE A 130 -1.07 -11.27 12.55
CA ILE A 130 -1.02 -10.40 11.36
C ILE A 130 -0.71 -11.23 10.10
N LYS A 131 0.27 -12.16 10.20
CA LYS A 131 0.63 -13.04 9.08
C LYS A 131 -0.52 -13.96 8.69
N ALA A 132 -1.21 -14.56 9.66
CA ALA A 132 -2.37 -15.41 9.42
C ALA A 132 -3.50 -14.63 8.74
N ALA A 133 -3.81 -13.42 9.22
CA ALA A 133 -4.81 -12.54 8.59
C ALA A 133 -4.46 -12.23 7.12
N ARG A 134 -3.20 -11.89 6.84
CA ARG A 134 -2.74 -11.61 5.46
C ARG A 134 -2.75 -12.82 4.53
N ALA A 135 -2.74 -14.02 5.08
CA ALA A 135 -2.85 -15.25 4.28
C ALA A 135 -4.29 -15.57 3.85
N LEU A 136 -5.28 -14.93 4.48
CA LEU A 136 -6.67 -15.10 4.09
C LEU A 136 -6.92 -14.53 2.70
N GLN A 137 -7.61 -15.30 1.88
CA GLN A 137 -8.07 -14.88 0.56
C GLN A 137 -9.59 -14.89 0.58
N THR A 138 -10.20 -13.73 0.48
CA THR A 138 -11.66 -13.59 0.43
C THR A 138 -12.14 -13.46 -1.01
N LYS A 139 -13.47 -13.44 -1.18
CA LYS A 139 -14.10 -13.14 -2.48
C LYS A 139 -14.41 -11.66 -2.66
N ALA A 140 -13.72 -10.78 -1.91
CA ALA A 140 -13.91 -9.34 -2.05
C ALA A 140 -13.52 -8.86 -3.46
N GLU A 141 -14.25 -7.88 -3.97
CA GLU A 141 -14.05 -7.30 -5.29
C GLU A 141 -13.63 -5.81 -5.23
N GLY A 142 -13.33 -5.31 -4.03
CA GLY A 142 -12.92 -3.92 -3.81
C GLY A 142 -11.63 -3.54 -4.54
N TRP A 143 -10.77 -4.51 -4.87
CA TRP A 143 -9.57 -4.29 -5.67
C TRP A 143 -9.85 -3.69 -7.05
N ARG A 144 -11.09 -3.79 -7.56
CA ARG A 144 -11.54 -3.22 -8.84
C ARG A 144 -11.92 -1.76 -8.73
N GLN A 145 -12.17 -1.28 -7.51
CA GLN A 145 -12.65 0.08 -7.25
C GLN A 145 -11.49 1.09 -7.24
N ARG A 146 -11.81 2.35 -7.48
CA ARG A 146 -10.96 3.46 -7.09
C ARG A 146 -11.09 3.64 -5.58
N PHE A 147 -9.96 3.68 -4.87
CA PHE A 147 -9.96 3.88 -3.44
C PHE A 147 -10.27 5.34 -3.11
N VAL A 148 -10.98 5.52 -1.98
CA VAL A 148 -11.26 6.83 -1.41
C VAL A 148 -10.47 7.01 -0.11
N TRP A 149 -10.33 8.25 0.34
CA TRP A 149 -9.68 8.54 1.61
C TRP A 149 -10.42 7.88 2.77
N PRO A 150 -9.74 7.12 3.65
CA PRO A 150 -10.35 6.56 4.86
C PRO A 150 -10.67 7.63 5.90
N ALA A 151 -9.92 8.71 5.91
CA ALA A 151 -10.17 9.94 6.66
C ALA A 151 -9.43 11.08 5.99
N THR A 152 -9.94 12.31 6.09
CA THR A 152 -9.32 13.49 5.46
C THR A 152 -8.70 14.38 6.52
N GLY A 153 -7.40 14.66 6.38
CA GLY A 153 -6.64 15.50 7.30
C GLY A 153 -5.23 15.80 6.78
N ARG A 154 -4.42 16.48 7.61
CA ARG A 154 -3.04 16.77 7.26
C ARG A 154 -2.19 15.51 7.30
N ILE A 155 -1.51 15.18 6.21
CA ILE A 155 -0.52 14.10 6.20
C ILE A 155 0.68 14.54 7.03
N SER A 156 1.00 13.80 8.08
CA SER A 156 2.12 14.06 8.99
C SER A 156 3.36 13.25 8.65
N THR A 157 3.19 12.04 8.11
CA THR A 157 4.30 11.19 7.66
C THR A 157 3.92 10.49 6.36
N LEU A 158 4.81 10.57 5.38
CA LEU A 158 4.64 9.93 4.07
C LEU A 158 5.16 8.48 4.08
N PHE A 159 4.60 7.67 3.19
CA PHE A 159 5.14 6.34 2.87
C PHE A 159 6.62 6.44 2.45
N GLY A 160 7.41 5.45 2.81
CA GLY A 160 8.82 5.36 2.45
C GLY A 160 9.76 6.23 3.29
N SER A 161 9.23 7.15 4.14
CA SER A 161 10.05 7.93 5.08
C SER A 161 10.84 7.00 6.01
N GLN A 162 12.13 7.29 6.21
CA GLN A 162 13.03 6.42 6.99
C GLN A 162 13.98 7.22 7.86
N ARG A 163 14.28 6.68 9.05
CA ARG A 163 15.32 7.22 9.93
C ARG A 163 16.53 6.31 9.91
N ILE A 164 17.71 6.92 9.84
CA ILE A 164 19.01 6.24 9.96
C ILE A 164 19.61 6.71 11.29
N TYR A 165 19.91 5.77 12.18
CA TYR A 165 20.42 6.01 13.53
C TYR A 165 21.88 5.59 13.60
N ALA A 166 22.82 6.53 13.82
CA ALA A 166 24.27 6.24 13.88
C ALA A 166 24.76 5.33 12.72
N GLY A 167 24.23 5.57 11.49
CA GLY A 167 24.52 4.76 10.31
C GLY A 167 23.62 3.53 10.12
N GLU A 168 22.86 3.11 11.14
CA GLU A 168 21.97 1.95 11.10
C GLU A 168 20.57 2.33 10.59
N PRO A 169 20.08 1.77 9.46
CA PRO A 169 18.75 2.07 8.97
C PRO A 169 17.68 1.47 9.89
N GLY A 170 16.72 2.29 10.30
CA GLY A 170 15.46 1.85 10.87
C GLY A 170 14.53 1.29 9.79
N ALA A 171 13.42 0.67 10.18
CA ALA A 171 12.36 0.33 9.23
C ALA A 171 11.77 1.60 8.60
N TYR A 172 11.48 1.57 7.31
CA TYR A 172 10.77 2.67 6.67
C TYR A 172 9.29 2.68 7.04
N HIS A 173 8.65 3.83 6.92
CA HIS A 173 7.23 4.03 7.16
C HIS A 173 6.41 3.35 6.05
N SER A 174 5.61 2.35 6.43
CA SER A 174 4.96 1.44 5.49
C SER A 174 3.54 1.87 5.07
N GLY A 175 3.17 3.10 5.35
CA GLY A 175 1.88 3.70 5.04
C GLY A 175 1.96 5.22 5.05
N ILE A 176 0.85 5.87 5.26
CA ILE A 176 0.77 7.32 5.53
C ILE A 176 0.16 7.54 6.91
N ASP A 177 0.62 8.59 7.59
CA ASP A 177 -0.01 9.06 8.84
C ASP A 177 -0.83 10.31 8.55
N ILE A 178 -2.09 10.28 8.96
CA ILE A 178 -3.03 11.40 8.84
C ILE A 178 -3.32 11.92 10.24
N ALA A 179 -2.81 13.10 10.56
CA ALA A 179 -3.00 13.76 11.86
C ALA A 179 -4.45 14.21 12.00
N LEU A 180 -5.16 13.63 12.97
CA LEU A 180 -6.59 13.85 13.22
C LEU A 180 -6.89 13.68 14.71
N PRO A 181 -7.89 14.39 15.26
CA PRO A 181 -8.32 14.19 16.63
C PRO A 181 -8.80 12.75 16.91
N THR A 182 -8.56 12.26 18.14
CA THR A 182 -9.16 11.02 18.61
C THR A 182 -10.67 11.05 18.46
N GLY A 183 -11.26 9.92 18.00
CA GLY A 183 -12.70 9.81 17.75
C GLY A 183 -13.13 10.19 16.33
N THR A 184 -12.25 10.78 15.50
CA THR A 184 -12.56 11.05 14.08
C THR A 184 -12.91 9.75 13.37
N PRO A 185 -14.05 9.66 12.64
CA PRO A 185 -14.44 8.43 11.95
C PRO A 185 -13.43 7.99 10.89
N VAL A 186 -13.11 6.69 10.88
CA VAL A 186 -12.35 6.01 9.84
C VAL A 186 -13.31 5.20 8.97
N ARG A 187 -13.17 5.31 7.65
CA ARG A 187 -14.06 4.67 6.67
C ARG A 187 -13.29 3.67 5.81
N ALA A 188 -13.97 2.65 5.31
CA ALA A 188 -13.41 1.70 4.35
C ALA A 188 -13.05 2.42 3.04
N PRO A 189 -11.79 2.35 2.55
CA PRO A 189 -11.37 3.02 1.32
C PRO A 189 -11.93 2.35 0.06
N ALA A 190 -12.31 1.10 0.14
CA ALA A 190 -12.96 0.29 -0.90
C ALA A 190 -13.77 -0.81 -0.21
N ASP A 191 -14.62 -1.50 -0.95
CA ASP A 191 -15.30 -2.71 -0.48
C ASP A 191 -14.26 -3.73 0.00
N GLY A 192 -14.62 -4.53 1.00
CA GLY A 192 -13.69 -5.53 1.53
C GLY A 192 -14.33 -6.43 2.56
N VAL A 193 -13.52 -7.37 3.05
CA VAL A 193 -13.85 -8.24 4.17
C VAL A 193 -12.86 -7.97 5.30
N VAL A 194 -13.34 -7.87 6.53
CA VAL A 194 -12.50 -7.71 7.71
C VAL A 194 -11.73 -9.00 7.95
N ILE A 195 -10.42 -8.95 7.87
CA ILE A 195 -9.53 -10.11 8.07
C ILE A 195 -8.79 -10.07 9.41
N LEU A 196 -8.79 -8.93 10.09
CA LEU A 196 -8.33 -8.76 11.45
C LEU A 196 -9.04 -7.58 12.10
N ALA A 197 -9.62 -7.80 13.27
CA ALA A 197 -10.11 -6.77 14.18
C ALA A 197 -9.52 -7.06 15.58
N ALA A 198 -8.60 -6.22 16.05
CA ALA A 198 -7.89 -6.47 17.29
C ALA A 198 -8.86 -6.38 18.49
N GLU A 199 -8.98 -7.47 19.27
CA GLU A 199 -9.77 -7.50 20.51
C GLU A 199 -9.06 -6.77 21.66
N ALA A 200 -7.72 -6.74 21.61
CA ALA A 200 -6.85 -6.02 22.53
C ALA A 200 -5.74 -5.32 21.75
N PRO A 201 -5.26 -4.16 22.21
CA PRO A 201 -4.22 -3.41 21.50
C PRO A 201 -2.93 -4.23 21.33
N PHE A 202 -2.42 -4.27 20.09
CA PHE A 202 -1.09 -4.80 19.78
C PHE A 202 -0.03 -3.81 20.27
N THR A 203 1.14 -4.33 20.65
CA THR A 203 2.21 -3.52 21.25
C THR A 203 2.68 -2.38 20.32
N LEU A 204 2.75 -2.63 19.00
CA LEU A 204 3.17 -1.64 18.03
C LEU A 204 1.98 -0.96 17.37
N GLU A 205 1.07 -1.74 16.82
CA GLU A 205 -0.03 -1.26 15.97
C GLU A 205 -1.21 -0.69 16.80
N GLY A 206 -1.28 -1.01 18.10
CA GLY A 206 -2.45 -0.65 18.91
C GLY A 206 -3.70 -1.41 18.48
N ASN A 207 -4.85 -0.77 18.49
CA ASN A 207 -6.06 -1.33 17.92
C ASN A 207 -5.91 -1.37 16.40
N LEU A 208 -5.61 -2.56 15.89
CA LEU A 208 -5.35 -2.85 14.49
C LEU A 208 -6.60 -3.40 13.81
N LEU A 209 -7.00 -2.79 12.71
CA LEU A 209 -8.02 -3.30 11.80
C LEU A 209 -7.39 -3.57 10.43
N MET A 210 -7.70 -4.71 9.81
CA MET A 210 -7.25 -5.03 8.46
C MET A 210 -8.42 -5.48 7.59
N LEU A 211 -8.44 -4.98 6.35
CA LEU A 211 -9.39 -5.37 5.31
C LEU A 211 -8.66 -6.09 4.17
N ASP A 212 -9.24 -7.19 3.68
CA ASP A 212 -8.90 -7.75 2.38
C ASP A 212 -9.86 -7.17 1.33
N HIS A 213 -9.30 -6.62 0.26
CA HIS A 213 -10.06 -6.06 -0.85
C HIS A 213 -10.18 -7.04 -2.04
N GLY A 214 -9.63 -8.26 -1.87
CA GLY A 214 -9.55 -9.28 -2.90
C GLY A 214 -8.28 -9.19 -3.76
N MET A 215 -8.02 -10.22 -4.53
CA MET A 215 -6.86 -10.34 -5.42
C MET A 215 -5.50 -10.15 -4.70
N GLY A 216 -5.44 -10.38 -3.38
CA GLY A 216 -4.28 -10.18 -2.53
C GLY A 216 -3.99 -8.74 -2.12
N LEU A 217 -4.92 -7.82 -2.39
CA LEU A 217 -4.84 -6.41 -1.99
C LEU A 217 -5.49 -6.21 -0.61
N SER A 218 -4.78 -5.58 0.32
CA SER A 218 -5.26 -5.33 1.68
C SER A 218 -4.95 -3.92 2.17
N SER A 219 -5.75 -3.43 3.12
CA SER A 219 -5.52 -2.21 3.89
C SER A 219 -5.35 -2.54 5.38
N ALA A 220 -4.52 -1.76 6.08
CA ALA A 220 -4.36 -1.81 7.52
C ALA A 220 -4.54 -0.41 8.13
N PHE A 221 -5.30 -0.34 9.22
CA PHE A 221 -5.62 0.88 9.97
C PHE A 221 -5.14 0.68 11.40
N LEU A 222 -4.16 1.49 11.82
CA LEU A 222 -3.47 1.36 13.10
C LEU A 222 -3.87 2.48 14.05
N HIS A 223 -3.55 2.27 15.33
CA HIS A 223 -3.69 3.23 16.42
C HIS A 223 -5.13 3.66 16.71
N LEU A 224 -6.12 2.87 16.27
CA LEU A 224 -7.54 3.21 16.43
C LEU A 224 -7.92 3.35 17.91
N SER A 225 -8.87 4.24 18.22
CA SER A 225 -9.49 4.34 19.56
C SER A 225 -10.58 3.28 19.75
N ARG A 226 -11.26 2.88 18.67
CA ARG A 226 -12.26 1.80 18.63
C ARG A 226 -12.34 1.20 17.23
N ILE A 227 -12.83 -0.02 17.17
CA ILE A 227 -13.14 -0.76 15.94
C ILE A 227 -14.67 -1.02 15.97
N ASP A 228 -15.36 -0.68 14.88
CA ASP A 228 -16.83 -0.74 14.80
C ASP A 228 -17.33 -1.96 13.99
N VAL A 229 -16.43 -2.85 13.59
CA VAL A 229 -16.70 -4.06 12.76
C VAL A 229 -15.96 -5.26 13.34
N ARG A 230 -16.33 -6.48 12.91
CA ARG A 230 -15.78 -7.76 13.39
C ARG A 230 -15.09 -8.53 12.25
N GLU A 231 -14.19 -9.44 12.60
CA GLU A 231 -13.61 -10.37 11.64
C GLU A 231 -14.69 -11.16 10.90
N GLY A 232 -14.57 -11.23 9.58
CA GLY A 232 -15.55 -11.84 8.69
C GLY A 232 -16.61 -10.88 8.15
N ASP A 233 -16.80 -9.69 8.72
CA ASP A 233 -17.76 -8.72 8.21
C ASP A 233 -17.36 -8.24 6.82
N GLY A 234 -18.35 -8.20 5.90
CA GLY A 234 -18.26 -7.48 4.64
C GLY A 234 -18.49 -5.98 4.87
N VAL A 235 -17.60 -5.15 4.35
CA VAL A 235 -17.72 -3.68 4.42
C VAL A 235 -17.80 -3.06 3.03
N ARG A 236 -18.54 -1.95 2.92
CA ARG A 236 -18.65 -1.17 1.67
C ARG A 236 -17.77 0.06 1.71
N GLN A 237 -17.33 0.51 0.55
CA GLN A 237 -16.60 1.77 0.40
C GLN A 237 -17.35 2.92 1.09
N GLY A 238 -16.64 3.71 1.89
CA GLY A 238 -17.20 4.82 2.66
C GLY A 238 -17.89 4.43 3.97
N GLN A 239 -18.11 3.13 4.23
CA GLN A 239 -18.69 2.66 5.49
C GLN A 239 -17.79 2.99 6.67
N PRO A 240 -18.28 3.55 7.79
CA PRO A 240 -17.52 3.68 9.03
C PRO A 240 -17.08 2.30 9.54
N ILE A 241 -15.79 2.17 9.90
CA ILE A 241 -15.17 0.91 10.35
C ILE A 241 -14.47 1.06 11.70
N GLY A 242 -14.35 2.29 12.20
CA GLY A 242 -13.69 2.60 13.47
C GLY A 242 -13.45 4.09 13.63
N ALA A 243 -12.60 4.45 14.57
CA ALA A 243 -12.22 5.84 14.83
C ALA A 243 -10.74 6.00 15.15
N VAL A 244 -10.19 7.14 14.75
CA VAL A 244 -8.81 7.58 15.03
C VAL A 244 -8.52 7.55 16.52
N GLY A 245 -7.32 7.15 16.90
CA GLY A 245 -6.83 7.14 18.27
C GLY A 245 -5.33 7.38 18.37
N ALA A 246 -4.74 6.88 19.45
CA ALA A 246 -3.31 6.91 19.72
C ALA A 246 -2.87 5.65 20.49
N THR A 247 -3.52 4.50 20.23
CA THR A 247 -3.17 3.22 20.89
C THR A 247 -1.91 2.62 20.29
N GLY A 248 -1.25 1.74 21.03
CA GLY A 248 0.03 1.16 20.63
C GLY A 248 1.18 2.17 20.65
N ARG A 249 2.11 2.08 19.71
CA ARG A 249 3.27 2.98 19.63
C ARG A 249 2.96 4.22 18.78
N ALA A 250 2.25 5.16 19.32
CA ALA A 250 1.93 6.44 18.69
C ALA A 250 2.42 7.61 19.56
N THR A 251 2.89 8.69 18.93
CA THR A 251 3.33 9.93 19.63
C THR A 251 2.20 10.93 19.82
N GLY A 252 1.06 10.71 19.22
CA GLY A 252 -0.14 11.56 19.31
C GLY A 252 -1.25 11.00 18.42
N PRO A 253 -2.46 11.56 18.48
CA PRO A 253 -3.58 11.06 17.70
C PRO A 253 -3.36 11.20 16.20
N HIS A 254 -3.45 10.08 15.49
CA HIS A 254 -3.39 9.99 14.03
C HIS A 254 -3.97 8.68 13.53
N LEU A 255 -4.32 8.63 12.26
CA LEU A 255 -4.57 7.39 11.54
C LEU A 255 -3.30 7.00 10.79
N HIS A 256 -2.72 5.85 11.08
CA HIS A 256 -1.80 5.19 10.15
C HIS A 256 -2.60 4.32 9.19
N TRP A 257 -2.51 4.60 7.89
CA TRP A 257 -3.10 3.78 6.84
C TRP A 257 -2.02 3.19 5.95
N GLY A 258 -1.92 1.86 5.95
CA GLY A 258 -1.01 1.08 5.10
C GLY A 258 -1.78 0.27 4.07
N SER A 259 -1.18 0.06 2.91
CA SER A 259 -1.70 -0.81 1.85
C SER A 259 -0.65 -1.82 1.42
N MET A 260 -1.10 -3.04 1.08
CA MET A 260 -0.20 -4.13 0.70
C MET A 260 -0.86 -5.00 -0.38
N TRP A 261 -0.06 -5.44 -1.35
CA TRP A 261 -0.44 -6.46 -2.32
C TRP A 261 0.51 -7.65 -2.24
N ARG A 262 0.00 -8.84 -1.87
CA ARG A 262 0.78 -10.10 -1.80
C ARG A 262 2.15 -9.98 -1.11
N GLY A 263 2.22 -9.21 -0.03
CA GLY A 263 3.47 -8.95 0.71
C GLY A 263 4.21 -7.68 0.29
N THR A 264 3.95 -7.14 -0.89
CA THR A 264 4.53 -5.89 -1.39
C THR A 264 3.79 -4.68 -0.81
N ARG A 265 4.51 -3.79 -0.12
CA ARG A 265 3.94 -2.57 0.45
C ARG A 265 3.77 -1.49 -0.61
N ILE A 266 2.62 -0.82 -0.58
CA ILE A 266 2.19 0.17 -1.57
C ILE A 266 2.03 1.51 -0.87
N ASP A 267 2.44 2.59 -1.54
CA ASP A 267 2.10 3.94 -1.10
C ASP A 267 0.59 4.19 -1.23
N PRO A 268 -0.13 4.40 -0.11
CA PRO A 268 -1.57 4.64 -0.18
C PRO A 268 -1.98 5.83 -1.06
N LEU A 269 -1.09 6.80 -1.28
CA LEU A 269 -1.37 7.93 -2.18
C LEU A 269 -1.46 7.51 -3.66
N LEU A 270 -0.81 6.41 -4.04
CA LEU A 270 -0.79 5.93 -5.42
C LEU A 270 -1.95 4.97 -5.75
N ILE A 271 -2.70 4.51 -4.74
CA ILE A 271 -3.91 3.69 -4.92
C ILE A 271 -5.19 4.52 -4.94
N LEU A 272 -5.14 5.74 -4.42
CA LEU A 272 -6.26 6.67 -4.47
C LEU A 272 -6.64 7.01 -5.90
N GLY A 273 -7.94 7.15 -6.17
CA GLY A 273 -8.41 7.66 -7.46
C GLY A 273 -7.96 9.11 -7.66
N ARG A 274 -7.36 9.39 -8.81
CA ARG A 274 -7.12 10.76 -9.27
C ARG A 274 -8.39 11.34 -9.86
#